data_72925aef6284f24094a3c18940513481
#
_entry.id   72925aef6284f24094a3c18940513481
#
_cell.length_a   1.000
_cell.length_b   1.000
_cell.length_c   1.000
_cell.angle_alpha   90.00
_cell.angle_beta   90.00
_cell.angle_gamma   90.00
#
_symmetry.space_group_name_H-M   'P 1'
#
loop_
_entity.id
_entity.type
_entity.pdbx_description
1 polymer ?
#
loop_
_entity_poly.entity_id
_entity_poly.type
_entity_poly.pdbx_seq_one_letter_code
_entity_poly.pdbx_strand_id
1 'polypeptide(L)'
;MSDFLFTSESVSEGHPDKVADQISDAILDAILAEDAQARVACETFIKTGVAIVGGEITTDAWIDIEELIRKVIVDIGYDSSEVGFDGHTCGVINIIGKQSSDIAQGVDRASPEEQGAGDQGLMFGYASNETDVLMPAPIHYAHELVKMQAWVRRNTDAGRRYLRPDAKSQVTFRYEDGRPVAVEAVVLSTQHSPDISHSALEELVQEEIIKPIIPAALRTDGVKYHINPTGKFVIGGPVGDAGLTGRKIIVDTYGGMARHGGGAFSGKDPSKVDRSAAYAARHAAKNVVAAGLADRCEIQVSYAIGVAKPTSITVETFGTEKIPAERIEQIVREEFDLRPYGIISGLDLLKPMYLPLAAYGHLGREDLDVSWERTDKVDALKAKAGL
;
A
#
# COMPACT_ATOMS: atom_id res chain seq x y z
N MET A 1 4.07 -16.86 23.86
CA MET A 1 2.78 -16.66 23.16
C MET A 1 2.30 -18.02 22.71
N SER A 2 1.00 -18.30 22.72
CA SER A 2 0.47 -19.56 22.17
C SER A 2 0.69 -19.60 20.66
N ASP A 3 0.84 -20.82 20.09
CA ASP A 3 0.88 -21.03 18.65
C ASP A 3 -0.45 -20.62 18.02
N PHE A 4 -0.39 -19.99 16.85
CA PHE A 4 -1.56 -19.50 16.12
C PHE A 4 -1.33 -19.49 14.61
N LEU A 5 -2.43 -19.45 13.86
CA LEU A 5 -2.40 -19.20 12.43
C LEU A 5 -2.75 -17.73 12.15
N PHE A 6 -2.05 -17.11 11.20
CA PHE A 6 -2.36 -15.77 10.73
C PHE A 6 -2.37 -15.71 9.21
N THR A 7 -3.35 -15.00 8.67
CA THR A 7 -3.59 -14.93 7.24
C THR A 7 -3.63 -13.47 6.81
N SER A 8 -2.93 -13.16 5.71
CA SER A 8 -3.09 -11.89 4.99
C SER A 8 -3.39 -12.14 3.52
N GLU A 9 -4.06 -11.19 2.91
CA GLU A 9 -4.37 -11.20 1.47
C GLU A 9 -3.77 -10.00 0.76
N SER A 10 -3.55 -10.13 -0.53
CA SER A 10 -3.20 -9.05 -1.44
C SER A 10 -3.91 -9.21 -2.77
N VAL A 11 -3.90 -8.13 -3.56
CA VAL A 11 -4.49 -8.10 -4.89
C VAL A 11 -3.52 -7.48 -5.89
N SER A 12 -3.64 -7.89 -7.15
CA SER A 12 -2.76 -7.40 -8.23
C SER A 12 -3.11 -5.97 -8.67
N GLU A 13 -2.23 -5.39 -9.50
CA GLU A 13 -2.45 -4.11 -10.16
C GLU A 13 -3.74 -4.05 -11.00
N GLY A 14 -4.21 -5.19 -11.50
CA GLY A 14 -5.42 -5.29 -12.31
C GLY A 14 -6.71 -5.52 -11.51
N HIS A 15 -6.64 -5.66 -10.18
CA HIS A 15 -7.84 -5.70 -9.36
C HIS A 15 -8.60 -4.36 -9.47
N PRO A 16 -9.94 -4.35 -9.61
CA PRO A 16 -10.71 -3.12 -9.85
C PRO A 16 -10.41 -1.99 -8.86
N ASP A 17 -10.34 -2.28 -7.55
CA ASP A 17 -10.00 -1.26 -6.54
C ASP A 17 -8.58 -0.73 -6.73
N LYS A 18 -7.62 -1.58 -7.16
CA LYS A 18 -6.25 -1.14 -7.42
C LYS A 18 -6.10 -0.38 -8.74
N VAL A 19 -6.91 -0.67 -9.73
CA VAL A 19 -7.01 0.18 -10.92
C VAL A 19 -7.48 1.58 -10.53
N ALA A 20 -8.49 1.69 -9.66
CA ALA A 20 -8.98 2.96 -9.16
C ALA A 20 -7.91 3.72 -8.36
N ASP A 21 -7.18 3.04 -7.46
CA ASP A 21 -6.06 3.62 -6.69
C ASP A 21 -4.95 4.14 -7.61
N GLN A 22 -4.57 3.37 -8.63
CA GLN A 22 -3.54 3.77 -9.59
C GLN A 22 -3.95 4.99 -10.42
N ILE A 23 -5.22 5.08 -10.85
CA ILE A 23 -5.72 6.27 -11.55
C ILE A 23 -5.64 7.50 -10.65
N SER A 24 -6.09 7.38 -9.40
CA SER A 24 -6.07 8.49 -8.44
C SER A 24 -4.65 8.97 -8.12
N ASP A 25 -3.70 8.05 -7.94
CA ASP A 25 -2.30 8.41 -7.67
C ASP A 25 -1.56 8.88 -8.93
N ALA A 26 -1.94 8.42 -10.12
CA ALA A 26 -1.40 8.98 -11.37
C ALA A 26 -1.79 10.45 -11.57
N ILE A 27 -3.04 10.80 -11.24
CA ILE A 27 -3.51 12.18 -11.28
C ILE A 27 -2.74 13.03 -10.26
N LEU A 28 -2.54 12.52 -9.04
CA LEU A 28 -1.74 13.19 -8.02
C LEU A 28 -0.30 13.42 -8.50
N ASP A 29 0.37 12.41 -9.03
CA ASP A 29 1.76 12.52 -9.50
C ASP A 29 1.90 13.50 -10.66
N ALA A 30 0.98 13.49 -11.62
CA ALA A 30 0.97 14.42 -12.74
C ALA A 30 0.82 15.87 -12.28
N ILE A 31 -0.02 16.12 -11.27
CA ILE A 31 -0.20 17.44 -10.69
C ILE A 31 1.05 17.89 -9.92
N LEU A 32 1.59 17.02 -9.03
CA LEU A 32 2.77 17.34 -8.23
C LEU A 32 4.02 17.60 -9.08
N ALA A 33 4.10 17.03 -10.28
CA ALA A 33 5.19 17.29 -11.23
C ALA A 33 5.23 18.74 -11.69
N GLU A 34 4.09 19.44 -11.75
CA GLU A 34 3.97 20.82 -12.20
C GLU A 34 3.72 21.81 -11.05
N ASP A 35 3.03 21.34 -9.99
CA ASP A 35 2.64 22.16 -8.84
C ASP A 35 2.82 21.35 -7.54
N ALA A 36 3.99 21.45 -6.93
CA ALA A 36 4.31 20.77 -5.67
C ALA A 36 3.46 21.23 -4.47
N GLN A 37 2.79 22.40 -4.56
CA GLN A 37 1.95 22.94 -3.50
C GLN A 37 0.46 22.64 -3.70
N ALA A 38 0.10 21.89 -4.74
CA ALA A 38 -1.27 21.52 -5.04
C ALA A 38 -1.96 20.82 -3.85
N ARG A 39 -3.27 21.02 -3.76
CA ARG A 39 -4.14 20.29 -2.85
C ARG A 39 -4.98 19.33 -3.66
N VAL A 40 -4.80 18.05 -3.41
CA VAL A 40 -5.42 16.96 -4.18
C VAL A 40 -6.14 16.00 -3.24
N ALA A 41 -7.41 15.79 -3.50
CA ALA A 41 -8.22 14.71 -2.98
C ALA A 41 -8.99 14.13 -4.18
N CYS A 42 -8.45 13.10 -4.81
CA CYS A 42 -8.99 12.51 -6.03
C CYS A 42 -9.43 11.07 -5.77
N GLU A 43 -10.69 10.79 -6.03
CA GLU A 43 -11.27 9.46 -5.92
C GLU A 43 -11.73 8.98 -7.30
N THR A 44 -11.57 7.69 -7.55
CA THR A 44 -11.92 7.04 -8.80
C THR A 44 -12.90 5.91 -8.54
N PHE A 45 -13.98 5.88 -9.31
CA PHE A 45 -14.86 4.73 -9.46
C PHE A 45 -14.69 4.14 -10.85
N ILE A 46 -14.51 2.82 -10.94
CA ILE A 46 -14.38 2.11 -12.22
C ILE A 46 -15.33 0.90 -12.29
N LYS A 47 -16.01 0.76 -13.41
CA LYS A 47 -16.91 -0.35 -13.69
C LYS A 47 -16.96 -0.56 -15.21
N THR A 48 -17.56 -1.66 -15.65
CA THR A 48 -17.69 -2.05 -17.07
C THR A 48 -17.84 -0.86 -18.00
N GLY A 49 -16.83 -0.60 -18.83
CA GLY A 49 -16.86 0.42 -19.87
C GLY A 49 -16.77 1.88 -19.41
N VAL A 50 -16.55 2.16 -18.10
CA VAL A 50 -16.48 3.54 -17.61
C VAL A 50 -15.50 3.72 -16.44
N ALA A 51 -14.78 4.84 -16.45
CA ALA A 51 -14.02 5.36 -15.33
C ALA A 51 -14.56 6.75 -14.94
N ILE A 52 -14.86 6.96 -13.67
CA ILE A 52 -15.36 8.23 -13.13
C ILE A 52 -14.35 8.72 -12.12
N VAL A 53 -13.86 9.96 -12.29
CA VAL A 53 -12.99 10.62 -11.33
C VAL A 53 -13.71 11.81 -10.72
N GLY A 54 -13.61 11.95 -9.41
CA GLY A 54 -14.24 13.03 -8.64
C GLY A 54 -13.38 13.42 -7.44
N GLY A 55 -13.86 14.39 -6.71
CA GLY A 55 -13.16 14.96 -5.55
C GLY A 55 -12.81 16.41 -5.73
N GLU A 56 -11.87 16.93 -4.95
CA GLU A 56 -11.50 18.33 -4.91
C GLU A 56 -10.01 18.50 -5.19
N ILE A 57 -9.71 19.36 -6.17
CA ILE A 57 -8.35 19.73 -6.55
C ILE A 57 -8.21 21.24 -6.62
N THR A 58 -7.16 21.76 -5.97
CA THR A 58 -6.71 23.15 -6.11
C THR A 58 -5.28 23.14 -6.59
N THR A 59 -5.05 23.59 -7.81
CA THR A 59 -3.75 23.61 -8.48
C THR A 59 -3.73 24.64 -9.59
N ASP A 60 -2.52 25.11 -9.95
CA ASP A 60 -2.25 25.89 -11.14
C ASP A 60 -1.78 25.01 -12.33
N ALA A 61 -1.56 23.70 -12.10
CA ALA A 61 -1.19 22.76 -13.14
C ALA A 61 -2.36 22.47 -14.10
N TRP A 62 -2.02 22.25 -15.37
CA TRP A 62 -2.97 21.73 -16.36
C TRP A 62 -2.54 20.32 -16.82
N ILE A 63 -3.41 19.36 -16.67
CA ILE A 63 -3.16 17.98 -17.11
C ILE A 63 -4.34 17.45 -17.94
N ASP A 64 -4.04 16.66 -18.95
CA ASP A 64 -5.05 15.90 -19.68
C ASP A 64 -5.44 14.66 -18.87
N ILE A 65 -6.46 14.83 -18.02
CA ILE A 65 -6.95 13.78 -17.12
C ILE A 65 -7.50 12.59 -17.92
N GLU A 66 -8.14 12.82 -19.05
CA GLU A 66 -8.71 11.73 -19.86
C GLU A 66 -7.60 10.87 -20.46
N GLU A 67 -6.60 11.47 -21.09
CA GLU A 67 -5.48 10.75 -21.68
C GLU A 67 -4.69 9.98 -20.59
N LEU A 68 -4.47 10.60 -19.43
CA LEU A 68 -3.79 9.97 -18.31
C LEU A 68 -4.53 8.74 -17.79
N ILE A 69 -5.85 8.82 -17.60
CA ILE A 69 -6.68 7.69 -17.15
C ILE A 69 -6.59 6.53 -18.15
N ARG A 70 -6.74 6.81 -19.44
CA ARG A 70 -6.64 5.80 -20.50
C ARG A 70 -5.28 5.12 -20.49
N LYS A 71 -4.22 5.92 -20.37
CA LYS A 71 -2.85 5.40 -20.29
C LYS A 71 -2.66 4.45 -19.11
N VAL A 72 -3.09 4.82 -17.91
CA VAL A 72 -3.00 3.96 -16.72
C VAL A 72 -3.72 2.62 -16.93
N ILE A 73 -4.94 2.66 -17.45
CA ILE A 73 -5.74 1.46 -17.69
C ILE A 73 -5.05 0.53 -18.71
N VAL A 74 -4.54 1.10 -19.80
CA VAL A 74 -3.82 0.34 -20.85
C VAL A 74 -2.50 -0.22 -20.32
N ASP A 75 -1.73 0.56 -19.56
CA ASP A 75 -0.46 0.14 -18.97
C ASP A 75 -0.63 -1.03 -17.97
N ILE A 76 -1.76 -1.10 -17.28
CA ILE A 76 -2.13 -2.25 -16.44
C ILE A 76 -2.35 -3.51 -17.28
N GLY A 77 -2.79 -3.37 -18.52
CA GLY A 77 -3.06 -4.47 -19.45
C GLY A 77 -4.54 -4.65 -19.80
N TYR A 78 -5.35 -3.63 -19.56
CA TYR A 78 -6.74 -3.55 -20.03
C TYR A 78 -6.79 -2.74 -21.34
N ASP A 79 -6.33 -3.36 -22.40
CA ASP A 79 -6.08 -2.76 -23.71
C ASP A 79 -7.05 -3.23 -24.82
N SER A 80 -7.98 -4.14 -24.49
CA SER A 80 -8.97 -4.63 -25.44
C SER A 80 -10.19 -5.25 -24.74
N SER A 81 -11.27 -5.36 -25.47
CA SER A 81 -12.49 -6.05 -25.02
C SER A 81 -12.28 -7.56 -24.75
N GLU A 82 -11.23 -8.17 -25.30
CA GLU A 82 -10.89 -9.58 -25.08
C GLU A 82 -10.42 -9.85 -23.64
N VAL A 83 -9.76 -8.86 -23.00
CA VAL A 83 -9.38 -8.95 -21.59
C VAL A 83 -10.49 -8.45 -20.64
N GLY A 84 -11.63 -8.03 -21.21
CA GLY A 84 -12.84 -7.64 -20.49
C GLY A 84 -13.01 -6.13 -20.28
N PHE A 85 -11.96 -5.33 -20.34
CA PHE A 85 -11.99 -3.87 -20.22
C PHE A 85 -11.01 -3.25 -21.21
N ASP A 86 -11.41 -2.15 -21.85
CA ASP A 86 -10.60 -1.50 -22.88
C ASP A 86 -10.40 -0.01 -22.53
N GLY A 87 -9.21 0.35 -22.13
CA GLY A 87 -8.81 1.72 -21.78
C GLY A 87 -8.85 2.69 -22.95
N HIS A 88 -8.71 2.18 -24.21
CA HIS A 88 -8.78 3.03 -25.40
C HIS A 88 -10.19 3.55 -25.69
N THR A 89 -11.22 2.78 -25.31
CA THR A 89 -12.62 3.04 -25.72
C THR A 89 -13.59 3.24 -24.55
N CYS A 90 -13.15 3.04 -23.30
CA CYS A 90 -14.02 3.26 -22.13
C CYS A 90 -14.47 4.72 -22.03
N GLY A 91 -15.65 4.94 -21.46
CA GLY A 91 -16.12 6.28 -21.12
C GLY A 91 -15.28 6.84 -19.96
N VAL A 92 -14.90 8.12 -20.02
CA VAL A 92 -14.27 8.85 -18.93
C VAL A 92 -15.18 9.99 -18.50
N ILE A 93 -15.53 10.03 -17.22
CA ILE A 93 -16.35 11.08 -16.64
C ILE A 93 -15.52 11.80 -15.57
N ASN A 94 -15.35 13.11 -15.74
CA ASN A 94 -14.62 13.96 -14.80
C ASN A 94 -15.62 14.87 -14.08
N ILE A 95 -15.74 14.72 -12.75
CA ILE A 95 -16.57 15.55 -11.87
C ILE A 95 -15.73 16.18 -10.75
N ILE A 96 -14.43 16.40 -10.98
CA ILE A 96 -13.53 17.06 -10.05
C ILE A 96 -13.95 18.53 -9.90
N GLY A 97 -14.09 18.96 -8.64
CA GLY A 97 -14.39 20.34 -8.24
C GLY A 97 -13.20 21.03 -7.58
N LYS A 98 -13.41 22.27 -7.16
CA LYS A 98 -12.42 23.02 -6.36
C LYS A 98 -12.64 22.75 -4.88
N GLN A 99 -11.54 22.74 -4.09
CA GLN A 99 -11.60 22.61 -2.65
C GLN A 99 -12.37 23.77 -1.99
N SER A 100 -13.13 23.47 -0.94
CA SER A 100 -13.82 24.48 -0.11
C SER A 100 -12.82 25.43 0.55
N SER A 101 -13.12 26.74 0.50
CA SER A 101 -12.35 27.77 1.21
C SER A 101 -12.30 27.58 2.73
N ASP A 102 -13.31 26.93 3.30
CA ASP A 102 -13.39 26.73 4.75
C ASP A 102 -12.36 25.72 5.24
N ILE A 103 -12.06 24.68 4.43
CA ILE A 103 -11.02 23.68 4.74
C ILE A 103 -9.62 24.31 4.59
N ALA A 104 -9.41 25.14 3.58
CA ALA A 104 -8.13 25.81 3.33
C ALA A 104 -7.68 26.68 4.51
N GLN A 105 -8.60 27.39 5.18
CA GLN A 105 -8.29 28.21 6.35
C GLN A 105 -7.68 27.44 7.53
N GLY A 106 -8.02 26.16 7.68
CA GLY A 106 -7.51 25.32 8.77
C GLY A 106 -6.08 24.79 8.51
N VAL A 107 -5.69 24.66 7.26
CA VAL A 107 -4.42 24.07 6.84
C VAL A 107 -3.36 25.13 6.59
N ASP A 108 -3.71 26.19 5.87
CA ASP A 108 -2.78 27.25 5.50
C ASP A 108 -2.57 28.24 6.65
N ARG A 109 -1.31 28.41 7.08
CA ARG A 109 -0.89 29.28 8.20
C ARG A 109 0.12 30.31 7.72
N ALA A 110 0.42 31.28 8.59
CA ALA A 110 1.37 32.35 8.28
C ALA A 110 2.79 31.84 8.04
N SER A 111 3.19 30.73 8.66
CA SER A 111 4.45 30.04 8.36
C SER A 111 4.20 28.56 8.03
N PRO A 112 5.02 27.96 7.14
CA PRO A 112 4.89 26.54 6.79
C PRO A 112 5.02 25.62 8.01
N GLU A 113 5.87 25.98 8.99
CA GLU A 113 6.11 25.19 10.21
C GLU A 113 4.88 25.10 11.12
N GLU A 114 3.93 26.01 10.97
CA GLU A 114 2.66 26.05 11.70
C GLU A 114 1.52 25.36 10.94
N GLN A 115 1.79 24.76 9.78
CA GLN A 115 0.79 24.04 9.01
C GLN A 115 0.02 23.05 9.90
N GLY A 116 -1.30 23.25 9.97
CA GLY A 116 -2.19 22.35 10.70
C GLY A 116 -2.47 21.05 9.95
N ALA A 117 -2.89 20.02 10.67
CA ALA A 117 -3.36 18.80 10.04
C ALA A 117 -4.60 19.08 9.17
N GLY A 118 -4.63 18.49 7.96
CA GLY A 118 -5.73 18.68 7.01
C GLY A 118 -7.05 18.03 7.44
N ASP A 119 -6.99 17.12 8.42
CA ASP A 119 -8.15 16.46 9.00
C ASP A 119 -7.85 16.01 10.43
N GLN A 120 -8.88 15.62 11.17
CA GLN A 120 -8.74 14.81 12.38
C GLN A 120 -8.52 13.35 11.99
N GLY A 121 -7.90 12.56 12.87
CA GLY A 121 -7.75 11.12 12.63
C GLY A 121 -6.68 10.49 13.50
N LEU A 122 -6.56 9.18 13.36
CA LEU A 122 -5.49 8.39 13.97
C LEU A 122 -4.86 7.50 12.91
N MET A 123 -3.54 7.37 12.95
CA MET A 123 -2.75 6.61 11.99
C MET A 123 -1.82 5.67 12.74
N PHE A 124 -1.49 4.55 12.10
CA PHE A 124 -0.62 3.55 12.67
C PHE A 124 0.57 3.28 11.75
N GLY A 125 1.74 3.15 12.35
CA GLY A 125 2.93 2.56 11.74
C GLY A 125 3.30 1.28 12.46
N TYR A 126 3.83 0.30 11.74
CA TYR A 126 4.23 -0.98 12.30
C TYR A 126 5.51 -1.49 11.64
N ALA A 127 6.29 -2.23 12.38
CA ALA A 127 7.42 -3.02 11.89
C ALA A 127 7.60 -4.28 12.74
N SER A 128 8.11 -5.34 12.13
CA SER A 128 8.54 -6.56 12.81
C SER A 128 9.77 -7.13 12.13
N ASN A 129 10.58 -7.89 12.87
CA ASN A 129 11.77 -8.54 12.33
C ASN A 129 11.50 -9.89 11.65
N GLU A 130 10.30 -10.03 11.04
CA GLU A 130 9.85 -11.27 10.41
C GLU A 130 10.41 -11.44 8.98
N THR A 131 10.71 -10.34 8.31
CA THR A 131 11.25 -10.29 6.94
C THR A 131 12.38 -9.26 6.84
N ASP A 132 13.18 -9.35 5.79
CA ASP A 132 14.32 -8.43 5.58
C ASP A 132 13.87 -6.96 5.44
N VAL A 133 12.67 -6.73 4.90
CA VAL A 133 12.07 -5.39 4.78
C VAL A 133 11.33 -4.93 6.05
N LEU A 134 11.41 -5.72 7.14
CA LEU A 134 10.75 -5.46 8.43
C LEU A 134 9.23 -5.32 8.33
N MET A 135 8.61 -6.14 7.49
CA MET A 135 7.17 -6.30 7.35
C MET A 135 6.71 -7.64 7.91
N PRO A 136 5.41 -7.76 8.30
CA PRO A 136 4.82 -9.05 8.63
C PRO A 136 4.90 -10.03 7.45
N ALA A 137 5.33 -11.27 7.71
CA ALA A 137 5.52 -12.27 6.68
C ALA A 137 4.26 -12.55 5.83
N PRO A 138 3.05 -12.70 6.41
CA PRO A 138 1.88 -13.03 5.61
C PRO A 138 1.55 -11.99 4.53
N ILE A 139 1.57 -10.69 4.85
CA ILE A 139 1.28 -9.65 3.86
C ILE A 139 2.44 -9.48 2.87
N HIS A 140 3.68 -9.58 3.33
CA HIS A 140 4.85 -9.51 2.46
C HIS A 140 4.78 -10.57 1.35
N TYR A 141 4.59 -11.85 1.72
CA TYR A 141 4.49 -12.92 0.74
C TYR A 141 3.22 -12.83 -0.13
N ALA A 142 2.11 -12.33 0.43
CA ALA A 142 0.90 -12.10 -0.36
C ALA A 142 1.15 -11.05 -1.46
N HIS A 143 1.85 -9.95 -1.17
CA HIS A 143 2.26 -8.96 -2.17
C HIS A 143 3.19 -9.54 -3.22
N GLU A 144 4.23 -10.24 -2.80
CA GLU A 144 5.21 -10.81 -3.73
C GLU A 144 4.58 -11.82 -4.70
N LEU A 145 3.57 -12.59 -4.27
CA LEU A 145 2.84 -13.51 -5.14
C LEU A 145 2.09 -12.80 -6.27
N VAL A 146 1.33 -11.73 -5.98
CA VAL A 146 0.60 -10.99 -7.03
C VAL A 146 1.52 -10.11 -7.87
N LYS A 147 2.64 -9.64 -7.31
CA LYS A 147 3.70 -8.95 -8.05
C LYS A 147 4.40 -9.90 -9.04
N MET A 148 4.68 -11.14 -8.61
CA MET A 148 5.22 -12.19 -9.48
C MET A 148 4.21 -12.60 -10.55
N GLN A 149 2.91 -12.67 -10.24
CA GLN A 149 1.87 -12.93 -11.24
C GLN A 149 1.90 -11.88 -12.35
N ALA A 150 2.00 -10.60 -12.02
CA ALA A 150 2.10 -9.53 -12.99
C ALA A 150 3.41 -9.60 -13.80
N TRP A 151 4.52 -9.95 -13.16
CA TRP A 151 5.79 -10.14 -13.84
C TRP A 151 5.74 -11.31 -14.84
N VAL A 152 5.24 -12.48 -14.42
CA VAL A 152 5.06 -13.66 -15.30
C VAL A 152 4.14 -13.32 -16.46
N ARG A 153 3.01 -12.65 -16.20
CA ARG A 153 2.06 -12.20 -17.23
C ARG A 153 2.72 -11.35 -18.32
N ARG A 154 3.65 -10.47 -17.93
CA ARG A 154 4.31 -9.52 -18.85
C ARG A 154 5.54 -10.09 -19.54
N ASN A 155 6.26 -11.04 -18.91
CA ASN A 155 7.63 -11.39 -19.29
C ASN A 155 7.80 -12.82 -19.81
N THR A 156 6.84 -13.73 -19.59
CA THR A 156 6.93 -15.10 -20.12
C THR A 156 5.94 -15.34 -21.26
N ASP A 157 6.23 -16.29 -22.15
CA ASP A 157 5.35 -16.62 -23.27
C ASP A 157 4.01 -17.20 -22.79
N ALA A 158 4.06 -18.10 -21.80
CA ALA A 158 2.86 -18.66 -21.19
C ALA A 158 2.06 -17.58 -20.44
N GLY A 159 2.73 -16.72 -19.72
CA GLY A 159 2.09 -15.60 -19.00
C GLY A 159 1.36 -14.65 -19.95
N ARG A 160 2.02 -14.16 -20.99
CA ARG A 160 1.41 -13.29 -22.02
C ARG A 160 0.22 -13.94 -22.71
N ARG A 161 0.29 -15.25 -22.95
CA ARG A 161 -0.77 -15.98 -23.62
C ARG A 161 -1.97 -16.21 -22.71
N TYR A 162 -1.75 -16.57 -21.45
CA TYR A 162 -2.79 -17.14 -20.61
C TYR A 162 -3.21 -16.28 -19.42
N LEU A 163 -2.31 -15.50 -18.82
CA LEU A 163 -2.63 -14.70 -17.65
C LEU A 163 -3.26 -13.35 -18.02
N ARG A 164 -4.14 -12.85 -17.17
CA ARG A 164 -4.82 -11.56 -17.31
C ARG A 164 -4.53 -10.69 -16.07
N PRO A 165 -4.84 -9.37 -16.09
CA PRO A 165 -4.37 -8.44 -15.07
C PRO A 165 -4.93 -8.69 -13.66
N ASP A 166 -6.17 -9.16 -13.50
CA ASP A 166 -6.81 -9.32 -12.20
C ASP A 166 -6.34 -10.59 -11.50
N ALA A 167 -5.89 -10.44 -10.26
CA ALA A 167 -5.51 -11.56 -9.42
C ALA A 167 -5.61 -11.21 -7.93
N LYS A 168 -5.78 -12.24 -7.10
CA LYS A 168 -5.79 -12.17 -5.64
C LYS A 168 -4.90 -13.27 -5.07
N SER A 169 -4.19 -12.95 -4.01
CA SER A 169 -3.41 -13.91 -3.22
C SER A 169 -3.84 -13.88 -1.76
N GLN A 170 -3.66 -14.99 -1.08
CA GLN A 170 -3.81 -15.09 0.36
C GLN A 170 -2.79 -16.10 0.88
N VAL A 171 -2.09 -15.75 1.96
CA VAL A 171 -1.09 -16.63 2.56
C VAL A 171 -1.38 -16.78 4.04
N THR A 172 -1.46 -18.04 4.51
CA THR A 172 -1.63 -18.39 5.92
C THR A 172 -0.31 -18.91 6.47
N PHE A 173 0.20 -18.27 7.50
CA PHE A 173 1.38 -18.69 8.23
C PHE A 173 1.03 -19.32 9.58
N ARG A 174 1.79 -20.31 9.96
CA ARG A 174 1.83 -20.81 11.33
C ARG A 174 2.92 -20.07 12.09
N TYR A 175 2.53 -19.55 13.26
CA TYR A 175 3.39 -18.86 14.20
C TYR A 175 3.64 -19.75 15.42
N GLU A 176 4.90 -19.87 15.83
CA GLU A 176 5.35 -20.51 17.06
C GLU A 176 6.17 -19.48 17.83
N ASP A 177 5.90 -19.31 19.13
CA ASP A 177 6.55 -18.31 19.97
C ASP A 177 6.60 -16.89 19.36
N GLY A 178 5.55 -16.53 18.61
CA GLY A 178 5.42 -15.21 17.97
C GLY A 178 6.26 -15.02 16.69
N ARG A 179 6.82 -16.09 16.12
CA ARG A 179 7.60 -16.08 14.87
C ARG A 179 6.92 -16.91 13.78
N PRO A 180 6.89 -16.46 12.53
CA PRO A 180 6.40 -17.25 11.42
C PRO A 180 7.37 -18.41 11.14
N VAL A 181 6.88 -19.65 11.19
CA VAL A 181 7.71 -20.86 11.03
C VAL A 181 7.39 -21.66 9.78
N ALA A 182 6.17 -21.61 9.29
CA ALA A 182 5.75 -22.35 8.10
C ALA A 182 4.55 -21.71 7.42
N VAL A 183 4.42 -21.93 6.11
CA VAL A 183 3.20 -21.64 5.35
C VAL A 183 2.26 -22.84 5.47
N GLU A 184 1.01 -22.62 5.84
CA GLU A 184 -0.03 -23.64 5.97
C GLU A 184 -0.94 -23.67 4.74
N ALA A 185 -1.22 -22.51 4.14
CA ALA A 185 -2.06 -22.44 2.94
C ALA A 185 -1.65 -21.25 2.05
N VAL A 186 -1.78 -21.47 0.75
CA VAL A 186 -1.67 -20.43 -0.29
C VAL A 186 -2.91 -20.48 -1.15
N VAL A 187 -3.61 -19.35 -1.24
CA VAL A 187 -4.70 -19.16 -2.22
C VAL A 187 -4.19 -18.20 -3.28
N LEU A 188 -4.32 -18.55 -4.54
CA LEU A 188 -4.06 -17.65 -5.66
C LEU A 188 -5.15 -17.80 -6.70
N SER A 189 -5.91 -16.73 -6.90
CA SER A 189 -6.91 -16.65 -7.96
C SER A 189 -6.44 -15.64 -9.00
N THR A 190 -6.28 -16.08 -10.24
CA THR A 190 -5.83 -15.22 -11.34
C THR A 190 -6.79 -15.29 -12.52
N GLN A 191 -7.14 -14.13 -13.06
CA GLN A 191 -7.85 -14.04 -14.33
C GLN A 191 -7.00 -14.64 -15.44
N HIS A 192 -7.65 -15.37 -16.36
CA HIS A 192 -6.95 -16.11 -17.41
C HIS A 192 -7.75 -16.17 -18.72
N SER A 193 -7.04 -16.50 -19.82
CA SER A 193 -7.66 -16.81 -21.11
C SER A 193 -8.53 -18.08 -21.01
N PRO A 194 -9.63 -18.18 -21.78
CA PRO A 194 -10.40 -19.40 -21.83
C PRO A 194 -9.66 -20.61 -22.43
N ASP A 195 -8.51 -20.38 -23.07
CA ASP A 195 -7.76 -21.39 -23.84
C ASP A 195 -6.82 -22.25 -22.98
N ILE A 196 -6.72 -21.98 -21.68
CA ILE A 196 -5.92 -22.80 -20.76
C ILE A 196 -6.81 -23.75 -19.96
N SER A 197 -6.37 -25.02 -19.82
CA SER A 197 -7.04 -25.96 -18.91
C SER A 197 -6.73 -25.60 -17.44
N HIS A 198 -7.62 -25.98 -16.53
CA HIS A 198 -7.41 -25.73 -15.10
C HIS A 198 -6.10 -26.36 -14.58
N SER A 199 -5.81 -27.58 -14.96
CA SER A 199 -4.57 -28.27 -14.54
C SER A 199 -3.30 -27.59 -15.06
N ALA A 200 -3.31 -27.09 -16.31
CA ALA A 200 -2.17 -26.35 -16.87
C ALA A 200 -2.02 -24.97 -16.18
N LEU A 201 -3.12 -24.33 -15.79
CA LEU A 201 -3.08 -23.10 -15.02
C LEU A 201 -2.53 -23.35 -13.60
N GLU A 202 -2.96 -24.41 -12.94
CA GLU A 202 -2.41 -24.80 -11.62
C GLU A 202 -0.90 -25.04 -11.68
N GLU A 203 -0.43 -25.79 -12.69
CA GLU A 203 0.99 -26.02 -12.89
C GLU A 203 1.76 -24.70 -13.16
N LEU A 204 1.27 -23.86 -14.05
CA LEU A 204 1.88 -22.55 -14.34
C LEU A 204 2.01 -21.70 -13.07
N VAL A 205 0.95 -21.60 -12.29
CA VAL A 205 0.93 -20.80 -11.05
C VAL A 205 1.88 -21.39 -10.00
N GLN A 206 1.90 -22.70 -9.83
CA GLN A 206 2.80 -23.34 -8.85
C GLN A 206 4.26 -23.16 -9.23
N GLU A 207 4.61 -23.44 -10.49
CA GLU A 207 6.02 -23.44 -10.91
C GLU A 207 6.59 -22.02 -11.10
N GLU A 208 5.83 -21.12 -11.74
CA GLU A 208 6.32 -19.81 -12.14
C GLU A 208 6.04 -18.71 -11.11
N ILE A 209 5.08 -18.90 -10.20
CA ILE A 209 4.67 -17.87 -9.26
C ILE A 209 4.94 -18.28 -7.81
N ILE A 210 4.39 -19.40 -7.34
CA ILE A 210 4.44 -19.76 -5.91
C ILE A 210 5.83 -20.23 -5.50
N LYS A 211 6.42 -21.16 -6.24
CA LYS A 211 7.72 -21.74 -5.89
C LYS A 211 8.88 -20.74 -5.88
N PRO A 212 8.96 -19.77 -6.81
CA PRO A 212 9.99 -18.74 -6.77
C PRO A 212 9.87 -17.78 -5.58
N ILE A 213 8.66 -17.53 -5.11
CA ILE A 213 8.39 -16.54 -4.06
C ILE A 213 8.46 -17.13 -2.66
N ILE A 214 7.84 -18.28 -2.42
CA ILE A 214 7.82 -18.88 -1.09
C ILE A 214 9.02 -19.83 -0.93
N PRO A 215 9.98 -19.51 -0.04
CA PRO A 215 11.15 -20.35 0.17
C PRO A 215 10.80 -21.80 0.51
N ALA A 216 11.60 -22.75 0.02
CA ALA A 216 11.39 -24.17 0.28
C ALA A 216 11.37 -24.50 1.78
N ALA A 217 12.14 -23.79 2.59
CA ALA A 217 12.17 -23.97 4.05
C ALA A 217 10.83 -23.63 4.74
N LEU A 218 10.01 -22.77 4.14
CA LEU A 218 8.69 -22.39 4.64
C LEU A 218 7.57 -23.27 4.07
N ARG A 219 7.84 -24.02 2.99
CA ARG A 219 6.89 -24.94 2.34
C ARG A 219 7.06 -26.35 2.92
N THR A 220 6.30 -26.67 3.95
CA THR A 220 6.25 -28.03 4.50
C THR A 220 5.41 -28.96 3.62
N ASP A 221 5.53 -30.29 3.82
CA ASP A 221 4.75 -31.27 3.04
C ASP A 221 3.22 -31.15 3.23
N GLY A 222 2.77 -30.37 4.21
CA GLY A 222 1.36 -30.16 4.54
C GLY A 222 0.72 -28.90 3.92
N VAL A 223 1.46 -28.08 3.15
CA VAL A 223 0.94 -26.84 2.57
C VAL A 223 -0.22 -27.12 1.62
N LYS A 224 -1.33 -26.42 1.82
CA LYS A 224 -2.51 -26.49 0.96
C LYS A 224 -2.46 -25.40 -0.10
N TYR A 225 -2.53 -25.78 -1.37
CA TYR A 225 -2.59 -24.84 -2.50
C TYR A 225 -4.02 -24.80 -3.04
N HIS A 226 -4.59 -23.60 -3.13
CA HIS A 226 -5.90 -23.32 -3.69
C HIS A 226 -5.76 -22.36 -4.87
N ILE A 227 -5.63 -22.91 -6.08
CA ILE A 227 -5.43 -22.14 -7.30
C ILE A 227 -6.73 -22.13 -8.07
N ASN A 228 -7.31 -20.93 -8.30
CA ASN A 228 -8.60 -20.77 -8.94
C ASN A 228 -9.64 -21.81 -8.47
N PRO A 229 -9.94 -21.92 -7.15
CA PRO A 229 -10.71 -23.03 -6.60
C PRO A 229 -12.15 -23.11 -7.15
N THR A 230 -12.66 -22.06 -7.77
CA THR A 230 -13.96 -22.07 -8.48
C THR A 230 -13.86 -22.58 -9.91
N GLY A 231 -12.68 -22.90 -10.39
CA GLY A 231 -12.37 -23.43 -11.71
C GLY A 231 -12.06 -22.36 -12.75
N LYS A 232 -13.02 -21.50 -13.13
CA LYS A 232 -12.83 -20.50 -14.17
C LYS A 232 -12.84 -19.08 -13.60
N PHE A 233 -11.84 -18.27 -14.07
CA PHE A 233 -11.78 -16.84 -13.79
C PHE A 233 -11.41 -16.09 -15.09
N VAL A 234 -12.28 -16.19 -16.10
CA VAL A 234 -12.12 -15.53 -17.39
C VAL A 234 -12.65 -14.10 -17.33
N ILE A 235 -13.81 -13.90 -16.71
CA ILE A 235 -14.40 -12.58 -16.47
C ILE A 235 -13.82 -12.02 -15.18
N GLY A 236 -13.06 -10.93 -15.27
CA GLY A 236 -12.40 -10.28 -14.15
C GLY A 236 -12.20 -8.80 -14.40
N GLY A 237 -11.44 -8.15 -13.51
CA GLY A 237 -11.22 -6.71 -13.58
C GLY A 237 -12.50 -5.90 -13.42
N PRO A 238 -12.56 -4.66 -13.93
CA PRO A 238 -13.73 -3.77 -13.81
C PRO A 238 -15.01 -4.30 -14.43
N VAL A 239 -14.94 -5.29 -15.31
CA VAL A 239 -16.13 -5.98 -15.86
C VAL A 239 -16.71 -6.93 -14.82
N GLY A 240 -15.88 -7.67 -14.11
CA GLY A 240 -16.32 -8.61 -13.07
C GLY A 240 -16.88 -7.90 -11.85
N ASP A 241 -16.17 -6.89 -11.34
CA ASP A 241 -16.55 -6.15 -10.13
C ASP A 241 -16.23 -4.66 -10.25
N ALA A 242 -16.90 -3.83 -9.47
CA ALA A 242 -16.62 -2.40 -9.41
C ALA A 242 -15.37 -2.12 -8.56
N GLY A 243 -14.57 -1.14 -8.99
CA GLY A 243 -13.44 -0.62 -8.22
C GLY A 243 -13.72 0.78 -7.70
N LEU A 244 -13.19 1.07 -6.53
CA LEU A 244 -13.24 2.39 -5.90
C LEU A 244 -11.93 2.65 -5.15
N THR A 245 -11.41 3.86 -5.26
CA THR A 245 -10.22 4.32 -4.51
C THR A 245 -10.41 4.12 -3.01
N GLY A 246 -9.38 3.58 -2.33
CA GLY A 246 -9.36 3.46 -0.88
C GLY A 246 -10.15 2.26 -0.32
N ARG A 247 -10.49 1.26 -1.12
CA ARG A 247 -11.17 0.03 -0.65
C ARG A 247 -10.23 -1.12 -0.31
N LYS A 248 -8.92 -0.92 -0.38
CA LYS A 248 -7.90 -1.94 -0.07
C LYS A 248 -6.91 -1.47 1.00
N ILE A 249 -7.39 -0.69 1.98
CA ILE A 249 -6.56 -0.05 3.00
C ILE A 249 -5.75 -1.03 3.86
N ILE A 250 -6.24 -2.23 4.09
CA ILE A 250 -5.53 -3.27 4.84
C ILE A 250 -4.45 -3.93 3.96
N VAL A 251 -4.72 -4.13 2.68
CA VAL A 251 -3.72 -4.56 1.68
C VAL A 251 -2.62 -3.50 1.53
N ASP A 252 -2.98 -2.23 1.53
CA ASP A 252 -2.04 -1.10 1.41
C ASP A 252 -1.09 -0.97 2.60
N THR A 253 -1.43 -1.58 3.75
CA THR A 253 -0.69 -1.44 5.01
C THR A 253 -0.09 -2.77 5.47
N TYR A 254 -0.63 -3.40 6.51
CA TYR A 254 0.04 -4.52 7.19
C TYR A 254 -0.74 -5.84 7.15
N GLY A 255 -1.75 -5.96 6.27
CA GLY A 255 -2.51 -7.21 6.09
C GLY A 255 -3.27 -7.68 7.32
N GLY A 256 -3.61 -6.76 8.24
CA GLY A 256 -4.32 -7.06 9.48
C GLY A 256 -3.41 -7.34 10.69
N MET A 257 -2.09 -7.38 10.53
CA MET A 257 -1.16 -7.60 11.66
C MET A 257 -1.10 -6.40 12.60
N ALA A 258 -1.24 -5.19 12.09
CA ALA A 258 -1.31 -3.96 12.86
C ALA A 258 -2.73 -3.39 12.88
N ARG A 259 -2.98 -2.50 13.83
CA ARG A 259 -4.20 -1.67 13.86
C ARG A 259 -4.24 -0.73 12.65
N HIS A 260 -5.41 -0.21 12.35
CA HIS A 260 -5.61 0.73 11.24
C HIS A 260 -6.56 1.85 11.67
N GLY A 261 -6.24 3.08 11.26
CA GLY A 261 -7.07 4.26 11.59
C GLY A 261 -8.28 4.48 10.67
N GLY A 262 -8.33 3.76 9.53
CA GLY A 262 -9.42 3.84 8.56
C GLY A 262 -9.15 4.76 7.36
N GLY A 263 -8.10 5.60 7.39
CA GLY A 263 -7.76 6.51 6.30
C GLY A 263 -7.15 5.80 5.09
N ALA A 264 -7.64 6.12 3.88
CA ALA A 264 -7.06 5.68 2.63
C ALA A 264 -5.90 6.59 2.19
N PHE A 265 -4.99 6.06 1.36
CA PHE A 265 -3.79 6.78 0.90
C PHE A 265 -3.95 7.36 -0.50
N SER A 266 -4.31 6.53 -1.49
CA SER A 266 -4.31 6.90 -2.89
C SER A 266 -5.20 8.10 -3.19
N GLY A 267 -4.74 8.98 -4.08
CA GLY A 267 -5.44 10.20 -4.48
C GLY A 267 -5.29 11.39 -3.53
N LYS A 268 -4.59 11.22 -2.40
CA LYS A 268 -4.39 12.27 -1.39
C LYS A 268 -2.97 12.84 -1.45
N ASP A 269 -2.86 14.18 -1.54
CA ASP A 269 -1.57 14.87 -1.37
C ASP A 269 -1.06 14.79 0.07
N PRO A 270 0.25 15.07 0.33
CA PRO A 270 0.86 14.88 1.65
C PRO A 270 0.30 15.77 2.77
N SER A 271 -0.50 16.80 2.49
CA SER A 271 -1.16 17.59 3.53
C SER A 271 -2.21 16.78 4.28
N LYS A 272 -2.69 15.68 3.69
CA LYS A 272 -3.61 14.74 4.31
C LYS A 272 -2.83 13.78 5.20
N VAL A 273 -2.97 13.94 6.51
CA VAL A 273 -2.25 13.14 7.52
C VAL A 273 -2.60 11.64 7.47
N ASP A 274 -3.75 11.26 6.93
CA ASP A 274 -4.09 9.86 6.64
C ASP A 274 -2.95 9.14 5.91
N ARG A 275 -2.35 9.81 4.93
CA ARG A 275 -1.24 9.29 4.14
C ARG A 275 0.10 9.61 4.77
N SER A 276 0.41 10.88 4.94
CA SER A 276 1.74 11.33 5.35
C SER A 276 2.13 10.86 6.75
N ALA A 277 1.20 10.90 7.72
CA ALA A 277 1.48 10.45 9.07
C ALA A 277 1.55 8.93 9.20
N ALA A 278 0.83 8.17 8.38
CA ALA A 278 0.99 6.72 8.32
C ALA A 278 2.40 6.34 7.81
N TYR A 279 2.92 7.05 6.80
CA TYR A 279 4.29 6.85 6.33
C TYR A 279 5.34 7.25 7.39
N ALA A 280 5.14 8.38 8.08
CA ALA A 280 6.03 8.81 9.15
C ALA A 280 6.02 7.84 10.36
N ALA A 281 4.86 7.33 10.73
CA ALA A 281 4.73 6.32 11.78
C ALA A 281 5.41 4.99 11.37
N ARG A 282 5.32 4.60 10.08
CA ARG A 282 6.07 3.46 9.53
C ARG A 282 7.58 3.70 9.64
N HIS A 283 8.07 4.86 9.22
CA HIS A 283 9.48 5.23 9.31
C HIS A 283 10.00 5.11 10.75
N ALA A 284 9.26 5.64 11.71
CA ALA A 284 9.63 5.56 13.12
C ALA A 284 9.61 4.11 13.63
N ALA A 285 8.55 3.35 13.39
CA ALA A 285 8.45 1.95 13.81
C ALA A 285 9.57 1.08 13.20
N LYS A 286 9.85 1.28 11.90
CA LYS A 286 10.92 0.56 11.20
C LYS A 286 12.29 0.84 11.81
N ASN A 287 12.59 2.09 12.12
CA ASN A 287 13.87 2.46 12.74
C ASN A 287 14.01 1.92 14.17
N VAL A 288 12.93 1.85 14.96
CA VAL A 288 12.95 1.22 16.29
C VAL A 288 13.32 -0.26 16.19
N VAL A 289 12.72 -1.00 15.27
CA VAL A 289 13.02 -2.43 15.07
C VAL A 289 14.42 -2.61 14.46
N ALA A 290 14.79 -1.83 13.46
CA ALA A 290 16.11 -1.88 12.83
C ALA A 290 17.24 -1.53 13.82
N ALA A 291 17.00 -0.64 14.79
CA ALA A 291 17.94 -0.34 15.87
C ALA A 291 18.04 -1.47 16.90
N GLY A 292 17.23 -2.51 16.83
CA GLY A 292 17.21 -3.61 17.77
C GLY A 292 16.61 -3.26 19.13
N LEU A 293 15.82 -2.18 19.23
CA LEU A 293 15.17 -1.77 20.49
C LEU A 293 13.95 -2.64 20.83
N ALA A 294 13.31 -3.23 19.82
CA ALA A 294 12.24 -4.20 19.96
C ALA A 294 12.21 -5.13 18.73
N ASP A 295 11.63 -6.33 18.86
CA ASP A 295 11.43 -7.22 17.70
C ASP A 295 10.16 -6.84 16.92
N ARG A 296 9.21 -6.14 17.57
CA ARG A 296 7.97 -5.62 17.00
C ARG A 296 7.69 -4.23 17.58
N CYS A 297 7.23 -3.33 16.74
CA CYS A 297 6.88 -1.97 17.16
C CYS A 297 5.66 -1.48 16.38
N GLU A 298 4.63 -1.01 17.09
CA GLU A 298 3.50 -0.28 16.55
C GLU A 298 3.49 1.13 17.12
N ILE A 299 3.31 2.13 16.27
CA ILE A 299 3.23 3.54 16.68
C ILE A 299 1.87 4.07 16.23
N GLN A 300 1.09 4.56 17.18
CA GLN A 300 -0.11 5.33 16.90
C GLN A 300 0.21 6.82 17.00
N VAL A 301 -0.29 7.58 16.03
CA VAL A 301 -0.28 9.05 16.06
C VAL A 301 -1.68 9.56 15.75
N SER A 302 -2.09 10.65 16.41
CA SER A 302 -3.42 11.25 16.19
C SER A 302 -3.35 12.75 16.06
N TYR A 303 -4.30 13.32 15.32
CA TYR A 303 -4.37 14.76 15.04
C TYR A 303 -5.78 15.31 15.22
N ALA A 304 -5.84 16.61 15.49
CA ALA A 304 -7.05 17.42 15.35
C ALA A 304 -6.90 18.34 14.13
N ILE A 305 -7.98 18.53 13.38
CA ILE A 305 -7.98 19.40 12.20
C ILE A 305 -7.44 20.81 12.54
N GLY A 306 -6.57 21.34 11.72
CA GLY A 306 -5.99 22.67 11.90
C GLY A 306 -4.95 22.79 13.02
N VAL A 307 -4.60 21.69 13.71
CA VAL A 307 -3.59 21.67 14.78
C VAL A 307 -2.31 21.00 14.26
N ALA A 308 -1.17 21.67 14.43
CA ALA A 308 0.11 21.15 13.95
C ALA A 308 0.66 20.03 14.81
N LYS A 309 0.56 20.13 16.13
CA LYS A 309 1.08 19.11 17.04
C LYS A 309 0.14 17.90 17.09
N PRO A 310 0.68 16.67 17.04
CA PRO A 310 -0.11 15.47 17.33
C PRO A 310 -0.81 15.57 18.69
N THR A 311 -2.06 15.12 18.75
CA THR A 311 -2.83 15.07 20.02
C THR A 311 -2.37 13.91 20.89
N SER A 312 -1.87 12.81 20.29
CA SER A 312 -1.23 11.72 20.99
C SER A 312 -0.19 11.01 20.14
N ILE A 313 0.81 10.42 20.79
CA ILE A 313 1.77 9.49 20.21
C ILE A 313 1.87 8.35 21.21
N THR A 314 1.68 7.11 20.79
CA THR A 314 1.78 5.91 21.64
C THR A 314 2.66 4.89 20.93
N VAL A 315 3.55 4.24 21.68
CA VAL A 315 4.42 3.18 21.20
C VAL A 315 4.06 1.88 21.90
N GLU A 316 3.80 0.83 21.13
CA GLU A 316 3.51 -0.52 21.62
C GLU A 316 4.55 -1.50 21.07
N THR A 317 5.22 -2.22 21.94
CA THR A 317 6.29 -3.17 21.58
C THR A 317 5.91 -4.64 21.80
N PHE A 318 4.69 -4.89 22.24
CA PHE A 318 4.14 -6.23 22.44
C PHE A 318 4.95 -7.13 23.36
N GLY A 319 5.67 -6.55 24.34
CA GLY A 319 6.54 -7.27 25.25
C GLY A 319 7.84 -7.78 24.60
N THR A 320 8.24 -7.18 23.47
CA THR A 320 9.50 -7.54 22.76
C THR A 320 10.61 -6.51 22.92
N GLU A 321 10.39 -5.48 23.72
CA GLU A 321 11.34 -4.43 24.00
C GLU A 321 12.64 -4.96 24.63
N LYS A 322 13.77 -4.33 24.31
CA LYS A 322 15.10 -4.63 24.85
C LYS A 322 15.57 -3.60 25.86
N ILE A 323 14.88 -2.46 25.95
CA ILE A 323 15.02 -1.40 26.94
C ILE A 323 13.63 -1.01 27.44
N PRO A 324 13.43 -0.27 28.56
CA PRO A 324 12.11 0.09 29.03
C PRO A 324 11.27 0.76 27.95
N ALA A 325 10.00 0.31 27.80
CA ALA A 325 9.09 0.79 26.76
C ALA A 325 8.88 2.32 26.80
N GLU A 326 8.80 2.90 28.00
CA GLU A 326 8.68 4.35 28.18
C GLU A 326 9.91 5.10 27.63
N ARG A 327 11.10 4.46 27.67
CA ARG A 327 12.30 5.05 27.09
C ARG A 327 12.24 5.03 25.56
N ILE A 328 11.72 3.96 24.97
CA ILE A 328 11.51 3.89 23.50
C ILE A 328 10.53 4.99 23.06
N GLU A 329 9.40 5.16 23.77
CA GLU A 329 8.42 6.21 23.45
C GLU A 329 9.06 7.61 23.56
N GLN A 330 9.85 7.87 24.59
CA GLN A 330 10.56 9.14 24.75
C GLN A 330 11.52 9.40 23.57
N ILE A 331 12.31 8.40 23.19
CA ILE A 331 13.27 8.50 22.06
C ILE A 331 12.51 8.79 20.76
N VAL A 332 11.39 8.10 20.50
CA VAL A 332 10.58 8.34 19.32
C VAL A 332 10.08 9.79 19.28
N ARG A 333 9.59 10.33 20.39
CA ARG A 333 9.12 11.73 20.49
C ARG A 333 10.24 12.76 20.27
N GLU A 334 11.46 12.42 20.61
CA GLU A 334 12.63 13.30 20.47
C GLU A 334 13.22 13.28 19.05
N GLU A 335 13.18 12.13 18.36
CA GLU A 335 13.85 11.91 17.08
C GLU A 335 12.98 12.14 15.85
N PHE A 336 11.66 12.04 15.99
CA PHE A 336 10.74 12.14 14.87
C PHE A 336 9.83 13.36 15.03
N ASP A 337 9.96 14.31 14.11
CA ASP A 337 9.02 15.44 14.02
C ASP A 337 7.75 14.98 13.30
N LEU A 338 6.74 14.63 14.09
CA LEU A 338 5.45 14.13 13.59
C LEU A 338 4.43 15.27 13.36
N ARG A 339 4.84 16.54 13.30
CA ARG A 339 4.01 17.63 12.81
C ARG A 339 3.86 17.51 11.28
N PRO A 340 2.72 17.92 10.66
CA PRO A 340 2.53 17.82 9.21
C PRO A 340 3.70 18.38 8.39
N TYR A 341 4.18 19.57 8.72
CA TYR A 341 5.35 20.18 8.05
C TYR A 341 6.63 19.34 8.24
N GLY A 342 6.90 18.88 9.47
CA GLY A 342 8.06 18.03 9.78
C GLY A 342 8.05 16.71 9.00
N ILE A 343 6.89 16.09 8.85
CA ILE A 343 6.71 14.88 8.05
C ILE A 343 6.97 15.16 6.58
N ILE A 344 6.29 16.16 6.02
CA ILE A 344 6.36 16.48 4.59
C ILE A 344 7.80 16.82 4.19
N SER A 345 8.48 17.69 4.96
CA SER A 345 9.85 18.09 4.69
C SER A 345 10.88 17.00 4.98
N GLY A 346 10.72 16.29 6.10
CA GLY A 346 11.64 15.22 6.52
C GLY A 346 11.62 13.99 5.62
N LEU A 347 10.46 13.67 5.05
CA LEU A 347 10.29 12.54 4.13
C LEU A 347 10.28 12.97 2.65
N ASP A 348 10.45 14.27 2.34
CA ASP A 348 10.50 14.81 0.97
C ASP A 348 9.30 14.35 0.11
N LEU A 349 8.09 14.61 0.61
CA LEU A 349 6.85 14.07 0.03
C LEU A 349 6.25 14.90 -1.11
N LEU A 350 6.75 16.15 -1.37
CA LEU A 350 6.17 17.04 -2.38
C LEU A 350 6.74 16.77 -3.79
N LYS A 351 6.76 15.53 -4.22
CA LYS A 351 7.23 15.13 -5.54
C LYS A 351 6.46 13.90 -6.06
N PRO A 352 6.44 13.68 -7.39
CA PRO A 352 5.83 12.49 -7.96
C PRO A 352 6.54 11.23 -7.46
N MET A 353 5.79 10.31 -6.82
CA MET A 353 6.30 9.02 -6.35
C MET A 353 5.17 8.04 -6.00
N TYR A 354 3.92 8.44 -6.17
CA TYR A 354 2.77 7.77 -5.57
C TYR A 354 2.16 6.68 -6.44
N LEU A 355 2.15 6.82 -7.75
CA LEU A 355 1.60 5.82 -8.67
C LEU A 355 2.20 4.41 -8.47
N PRO A 356 3.52 4.22 -8.34
CA PRO A 356 4.09 2.88 -8.11
C PRO A 356 3.69 2.24 -6.78
N LEU A 357 3.24 3.05 -5.81
CA LEU A 357 2.79 2.58 -4.49
C LEU A 357 1.35 2.07 -4.51
N ALA A 358 0.55 2.51 -5.46
CA ALA A 358 -0.88 2.19 -5.53
C ALA A 358 -1.16 0.69 -5.77
N ALA A 359 -0.14 -0.13 -6.04
CA ALA A 359 -0.24 -1.59 -6.11
C ALA A 359 0.89 -2.24 -5.31
N TYR A 360 0.60 -3.43 -4.74
CA TYR A 360 1.57 -4.25 -3.98
C TYR A 360 1.97 -3.68 -2.61
N GLY A 361 1.13 -2.83 -2.02
CA GLY A 361 1.34 -2.19 -0.73
C GLY A 361 2.18 -0.91 -0.81
N HIS A 362 2.01 -0.03 0.17
CA HIS A 362 2.75 1.22 0.31
C HIS A 362 3.98 1.10 1.21
N LEU A 363 4.11 -0.01 1.94
CA LEU A 363 5.09 -0.22 3.00
C LEU A 363 5.91 -1.48 2.72
N GLY A 364 7.16 -1.48 3.18
CA GLY A 364 8.12 -2.53 2.84
C GLY A 364 8.66 -2.43 1.41
N ARG A 365 8.51 -1.27 0.77
CA ARG A 365 8.83 -1.01 -0.63
C ARG A 365 10.26 -0.48 -0.82
N GLU A 366 11.24 -1.26 -0.39
CA GLU A 366 12.66 -0.92 -0.59
C GLU A 366 13.08 -0.95 -2.07
N ASP A 367 12.28 -1.56 -2.92
CA ASP A 367 12.42 -1.55 -4.38
C ASP A 367 12.19 -0.15 -5.02
N LEU A 368 11.56 0.80 -4.31
CA LEU A 368 11.18 2.11 -4.81
C LEU A 368 11.99 3.30 -4.23
N ASP A 369 13.01 3.05 -3.40
CA ASP A 369 13.79 4.10 -2.70
C ASP A 369 12.92 5.17 -2.03
N VAL A 370 11.84 4.76 -1.37
CA VAL A 370 10.96 5.68 -0.65
C VAL A 370 11.52 6.03 0.72
N SER A 371 11.37 7.28 1.12
CA SER A 371 12.04 7.83 2.31
C SER A 371 11.61 7.19 3.63
N TRP A 372 10.36 6.77 3.76
CA TRP A 372 9.85 6.13 4.98
C TRP A 372 10.32 4.68 5.19
N GLU A 373 10.96 4.08 4.19
CA GLU A 373 11.60 2.78 4.33
C GLU A 373 13.08 2.87 4.70
N ARG A 374 13.66 4.08 4.80
CA ARG A 374 15.06 4.27 5.21
C ARG A 374 15.24 3.98 6.69
N THR A 375 16.42 3.44 7.02
CA THR A 375 16.84 3.16 8.41
C THR A 375 17.89 4.17 8.90
N ASP A 376 17.73 5.41 8.48
CA ASP A 376 18.66 6.54 8.68
C ASP A 376 18.72 7.08 10.12
N LYS A 377 17.79 6.66 10.98
CA LYS A 377 17.72 7.04 12.38
C LYS A 377 18.32 6.00 13.34
N VAL A 378 18.76 4.84 12.86
CA VAL A 378 19.22 3.73 13.68
C VAL A 378 20.34 4.13 14.64
N ASP A 379 21.38 4.82 14.17
CA ASP A 379 22.52 5.21 15.01
C ASP A 379 22.11 6.22 16.09
N ALA A 380 21.24 7.18 15.75
CA ALA A 380 20.72 8.15 16.71
C ALA A 380 19.86 7.47 17.79
N LEU A 381 19.01 6.52 17.39
CA LEU A 381 18.18 5.75 18.33
C LEU A 381 19.04 4.90 19.28
N LYS A 382 20.06 4.20 18.76
CA LYS A 382 21.02 3.43 19.58
C LYS A 382 21.76 4.31 20.58
N ALA A 383 22.31 5.44 20.12
CA ALA A 383 23.02 6.37 20.99
C ALA A 383 22.16 6.87 22.15
N LYS A 384 20.88 7.22 21.87
CA LYS A 384 19.93 7.64 22.92
C LYS A 384 19.48 6.50 23.82
N ALA A 385 19.49 5.28 23.32
CA ALA A 385 19.19 4.07 24.09
C ALA A 385 20.38 3.64 25.00
N GLY A 386 21.57 4.17 24.75
CA GLY A 386 22.79 3.77 25.47
C GLY A 386 23.41 2.45 24.97
N LEU A 387 23.18 2.13 23.67
CA LEU A 387 23.66 0.91 23.00
C LEU A 387 24.80 1.20 22.03
#